data_5770a485d8f8367be24d5edd3d64aa32
#
_entry.id   5770a485d8f8367be24d5edd3d64aa32
#
_cell.length_a   1.000
_cell.length_b   1.000
_cell.length_c   1.000
_cell.angle_alpha   90.00
_cell.angle_beta   90.00
_cell.angle_gamma   90.00
#
_symmetry.space_group_name_H-M   'P 1'
#
loop_
_entity.id
_entity.type
_entity.pdbx_description
1 polymer ?
#
loop_
_entity_poly.entity_id
_entity_poly.type
_entity_poly.pdbx_seq_one_letter_code
_entity_poly.pdbx_strand_id
1 'polypeptide(L)'
;MLGVDTGARAGLRRSLEDRSPAGVAARRRFLTEALGQLRRQPRTGLDPATVTSLAVAESAFRTALDGTALPYGVATIGDWRNTPYVVIQNVGAWLDVPQMLDGDQPVRDRADAEAYLARLAATAAQLDGETVRSRQARAQGLVPPSFLLDKTIAGMTRTIAEAASTGGPFVGPLARKAATIQGDWAPRAAAIARTTIVPALQRQLAELRAQRALATDAAGMGTRPRGAEWYAWGLRAGTTTRRTPADLHAMGRARLADLQAQMDVILRAEGLTQGTVAERAIAFQKRPGIGFPDGDEGRRQIVAYMQGRIDAIRPRLPRAFRRLARGNLEIRRMPLAQEPGAPAAYGGPGTIDGRVPGKVWVNLGDPSIHNRVTIPDLVYHEGIPGHVWQGEYAQALPLIRSILAFNAYSEGWALYAEQLADELGMYEGDPAGRLGYLMGLAWRAVRLIVDTGIHSMGWSRDRALAEFVAATGLPRSNAESEVDRYCAWPGQACGYEVGRAEIVALRSRAQATLGRRYDLRDFDQAVLDGGNVPLDVLAGNVSRYVEGARAS
;
A
#
# COMPACT_ATOMS: atom_id res chain seq x y z
N MET A 1 -11.78 6.04 -8.56
CA MET A 1 -11.75 5.58 -9.98
C MET A 1 -11.12 6.66 -10.84
N LEU A 2 -10.16 6.29 -11.71
CA LEU A 2 -9.46 7.26 -12.58
C LEU A 2 -10.29 7.72 -13.79
N GLY A 3 -11.50 7.19 -13.98
CA GLY A 3 -12.38 7.55 -15.13
C GLY A 3 -11.88 7.02 -16.47
N VAL A 4 -11.03 5.99 -16.47
CA VAL A 4 -10.43 5.43 -17.70
C VAL A 4 -11.41 4.61 -18.54
N ASP A 5 -12.51 4.17 -17.94
CA ASP A 5 -13.56 3.34 -18.55
C ASP A 5 -14.71 4.17 -19.12
N THR A 6 -14.38 5.28 -19.77
CA THR A 6 -15.34 6.20 -20.42
C THR A 6 -15.06 6.33 -21.92
N GLY A 7 -15.99 6.91 -22.67
CA GLY A 7 -15.87 7.11 -24.11
C GLY A 7 -15.61 5.78 -24.84
N ALA A 8 -14.59 5.73 -25.68
CA ALA A 8 -14.22 4.52 -26.45
C ALA A 8 -13.89 3.30 -25.58
N ARG A 9 -13.61 3.51 -24.30
CA ARG A 9 -13.27 2.45 -23.32
C ARG A 9 -14.44 2.08 -22.41
N ALA A 10 -15.64 2.59 -22.63
CA ALA A 10 -16.81 2.32 -21.79
C ALA A 10 -17.13 0.80 -21.67
N GLY A 11 -16.79 0.02 -22.69
CA GLY A 11 -16.93 -1.45 -22.67
C GLY A 11 -16.15 -2.14 -21.54
N LEU A 12 -15.06 -1.54 -21.05
CA LEU A 12 -14.27 -2.08 -19.94
C LEU A 12 -15.07 -2.19 -18.63
N ARG A 13 -16.17 -1.44 -18.48
CA ARG A 13 -17.06 -1.54 -17.31
C ARG A 13 -17.75 -2.89 -17.16
N ARG A 14 -17.76 -3.71 -18.21
CA ARG A 14 -18.47 -4.99 -18.29
C ARG A 14 -17.55 -6.18 -18.11
N SER A 15 -16.23 -5.98 -18.10
CA SER A 15 -15.24 -7.06 -18.10
C SER A 15 -14.37 -7.05 -16.84
N LEU A 16 -13.81 -8.21 -16.54
CA LEU A 16 -12.75 -8.41 -15.55
C LEU A 16 -11.49 -8.90 -16.25
N GLU A 17 -10.36 -8.75 -15.57
CA GLU A 17 -9.08 -9.31 -16.02
C GLU A 17 -9.13 -10.85 -16.07
N ASP A 18 -8.53 -11.43 -17.09
CA ASP A 18 -8.33 -12.89 -17.15
C ASP A 18 -7.16 -13.30 -16.25
N ARG A 19 -7.48 -13.92 -15.09
CA ARG A 19 -6.52 -14.46 -14.12
C ARG A 19 -6.20 -15.94 -14.32
N SER A 20 -6.60 -16.51 -15.44
CA SER A 20 -6.25 -17.89 -15.83
C SER A 20 -4.79 -18.01 -16.29
N PRO A 21 -4.24 -19.24 -16.44
CA PRO A 21 -2.94 -19.44 -17.08
C PRO A 21 -2.85 -18.82 -18.48
N ALA A 22 -3.93 -18.83 -19.26
CA ALA A 22 -3.99 -18.20 -20.58
C ALA A 22 -3.90 -16.68 -20.49
N GLY A 23 -4.58 -16.06 -19.53
CA GLY A 23 -4.50 -14.62 -19.23
C GLY A 23 -3.09 -14.20 -18.82
N VAL A 24 -2.42 -14.98 -17.96
CA VAL A 24 -1.00 -14.73 -17.60
C VAL A 24 -0.09 -14.81 -18.83
N ALA A 25 -0.28 -15.81 -19.70
CA ALA A 25 0.48 -15.93 -20.94
C ALA A 25 0.22 -14.75 -21.90
N ALA A 26 -1.03 -14.30 -22.01
CA ALA A 26 -1.39 -13.14 -22.83
C ALA A 26 -0.74 -11.85 -22.28
N ARG A 27 -0.75 -11.65 -20.96
CA ARG A 27 -0.06 -10.53 -20.32
C ARG A 27 1.44 -10.56 -20.59
N ARG A 28 2.08 -11.73 -20.51
CA ARG A 28 3.51 -11.87 -20.81
C ARG A 28 3.84 -11.46 -22.25
N ARG A 29 3.01 -11.89 -23.23
CA ARG A 29 3.17 -11.47 -24.63
C ARG A 29 3.05 -9.96 -24.77
N PHE A 30 1.99 -9.38 -24.22
CA PHE A 30 1.79 -7.93 -24.21
C PHE A 30 3.00 -7.17 -23.63
N LEU A 31 3.51 -7.59 -22.47
CA LEU A 31 4.67 -6.98 -21.83
C LEU A 31 5.92 -7.06 -22.69
N THR A 32 6.15 -8.20 -23.35
CA THR A 32 7.29 -8.40 -24.26
C THR A 32 7.22 -7.44 -25.45
N GLU A 33 6.06 -7.35 -26.09
CA GLU A 33 5.83 -6.47 -27.25
C GLU A 33 5.92 -4.98 -26.85
N ALA A 34 5.23 -4.59 -25.79
CA ALA A 34 5.22 -3.21 -25.31
C ALA A 34 6.60 -2.74 -24.86
N LEU A 35 7.35 -3.59 -24.13
CA LEU A 35 8.74 -3.28 -23.76
C LEU A 35 9.65 -3.16 -24.97
N GLY A 36 9.48 -4.03 -25.99
CA GLY A 36 10.19 -3.92 -27.26
C GLY A 36 9.88 -2.61 -27.99
N GLN A 37 8.62 -2.16 -27.98
CA GLN A 37 8.22 -0.88 -28.56
C GLN A 37 8.82 0.31 -27.79
N LEU A 38 8.77 0.31 -26.46
CA LEU A 38 9.35 1.36 -25.61
C LEU A 38 10.84 1.53 -25.84
N ARG A 39 11.58 0.43 -25.98
CA ARG A 39 13.04 0.46 -26.21
C ARG A 39 13.43 0.99 -27.59
N ARG A 40 12.56 0.87 -28.58
CA ARG A 40 12.78 1.41 -29.91
C ARG A 40 12.49 2.91 -30.02
N GLN A 41 11.86 3.52 -29.01
CA GLN A 41 11.57 4.96 -29.05
C GLN A 41 12.89 5.77 -28.90
N PRO A 42 13.18 6.68 -29.84
CA PRO A 42 14.29 7.61 -29.68
C PRO A 42 14.13 8.43 -28.40
N ARG A 43 15.23 8.64 -27.68
CA ARG A 43 15.23 9.47 -26.46
C ARG A 43 15.78 10.88 -26.72
N THR A 44 16.49 11.06 -27.81
CA THR A 44 17.11 12.35 -28.20
C THR A 44 16.03 13.33 -28.62
N GLY A 45 16.11 14.57 -28.11
CA GLY A 45 15.17 15.65 -28.46
C GLY A 45 13.81 15.59 -27.74
N LEU A 46 13.59 14.61 -26.85
CA LEU A 46 12.40 14.56 -26.02
C LEU A 46 12.52 15.49 -24.80
N ASP A 47 11.40 16.06 -24.41
CA ASP A 47 11.32 16.82 -23.15
C ASP A 47 11.54 15.90 -21.92
N PRO A 48 12.00 16.45 -20.79
CA PRO A 48 12.31 15.66 -19.59
C PRO A 48 11.11 14.88 -19.02
N ALA A 49 9.88 15.38 -19.15
CA ALA A 49 8.68 14.70 -18.63
C ALA A 49 8.34 13.46 -19.47
N THR A 50 8.50 13.56 -20.80
CA THR A 50 8.35 12.42 -21.72
C THR A 50 9.43 11.37 -21.48
N VAL A 51 10.70 11.78 -21.33
CA VAL A 51 11.80 10.85 -20.97
C VAL A 51 11.48 10.12 -19.67
N THR A 52 11.03 10.83 -18.65
CA THR A 52 10.62 10.25 -17.37
C THR A 52 9.46 9.26 -17.56
N SER A 53 8.44 9.60 -18.34
CA SER A 53 7.30 8.72 -18.59
C SER A 53 7.68 7.42 -19.29
N LEU A 54 8.59 7.49 -20.27
CA LEU A 54 9.12 6.30 -20.94
C LEU A 54 9.95 5.42 -19.97
N ALA A 55 10.78 6.02 -19.13
CA ALA A 55 11.59 5.30 -18.13
C ALA A 55 10.71 4.59 -17.10
N VAL A 56 9.65 5.25 -16.63
CA VAL A 56 8.66 4.68 -15.69
C VAL A 56 7.94 3.49 -16.32
N ALA A 57 7.43 3.64 -17.54
CA ALA A 57 6.74 2.54 -18.24
C ALA A 57 7.70 1.37 -18.50
N GLU A 58 8.94 1.64 -18.93
CA GLU A 58 9.95 0.61 -19.15
C GLU A 58 10.28 -0.15 -17.87
N SER A 59 10.46 0.54 -16.75
CA SER A 59 10.74 -0.09 -15.44
C SER A 59 9.58 -0.96 -14.98
N ALA A 60 8.34 -0.47 -15.06
CA ALA A 60 7.15 -1.23 -14.68
C ALA A 60 6.98 -2.49 -15.53
N PHE A 61 7.09 -2.36 -16.85
CA PHE A 61 6.90 -3.49 -17.77
C PHE A 61 8.02 -4.53 -17.66
N ARG A 62 9.27 -4.09 -17.49
CA ARG A 62 10.40 -4.99 -17.29
C ARG A 62 10.27 -5.76 -15.99
N THR A 63 9.96 -5.08 -14.88
CA THR A 63 9.79 -5.72 -13.57
C THR A 63 8.66 -6.75 -13.60
N ALA A 64 7.52 -6.40 -14.21
CA ALA A 64 6.41 -7.32 -14.37
C ALA A 64 6.76 -8.52 -15.28
N LEU A 65 7.45 -8.27 -16.41
CA LEU A 65 7.88 -9.33 -17.33
C LEU A 65 8.84 -10.31 -16.64
N ASP A 66 9.82 -9.81 -15.88
CA ASP A 66 10.73 -10.63 -15.07
C ASP A 66 9.95 -11.51 -14.09
N GLY A 67 8.94 -10.94 -13.41
CA GLY A 67 8.07 -11.69 -12.50
C GLY A 67 7.24 -12.77 -13.16
N THR A 68 6.80 -12.56 -14.41
CA THR A 68 6.08 -13.61 -15.18
C THR A 68 6.99 -14.77 -15.62
N ALA A 69 8.29 -14.66 -15.49
CA ALA A 69 9.23 -15.74 -15.72
C ALA A 69 9.36 -16.69 -14.52
N LEU A 70 8.88 -16.27 -13.35
CA LEU A 70 8.79 -17.14 -12.17
C LEU A 70 7.65 -18.15 -12.34
N PRO A 71 7.80 -19.37 -11.81
CA PRO A 71 6.87 -20.46 -12.12
C PRO A 71 5.51 -20.34 -11.43
N TYR A 72 5.35 -19.41 -10.50
CA TYR A 72 4.16 -19.21 -9.71
C TYR A 72 4.03 -17.76 -9.24
N GLY A 73 2.89 -17.43 -8.63
CA GLY A 73 2.62 -16.13 -8.03
C GLY A 73 1.91 -15.16 -8.96
N VAL A 74 1.82 -13.94 -8.51
CA VAL A 74 1.19 -12.80 -9.21
C VAL A 74 2.21 -11.69 -9.32
N ALA A 75 2.58 -11.34 -10.57
CA ALA A 75 3.38 -10.17 -10.89
C ALA A 75 2.46 -9.07 -11.43
N THR A 76 2.41 -7.94 -10.76
CA THR A 76 1.61 -6.77 -11.14
C THR A 76 2.42 -5.81 -12.01
N ILE A 77 1.75 -4.96 -12.78
CA ILE A 77 2.40 -3.95 -13.63
C ILE A 77 2.36 -2.61 -12.90
N GLY A 78 3.48 -2.21 -12.31
CA GLY A 78 3.56 -0.93 -11.59
C GLY A 78 2.54 -0.86 -10.46
N ASP A 79 2.52 -1.89 -9.62
CA ASP A 79 1.72 -1.98 -8.40
C ASP A 79 2.56 -2.72 -7.34
N TRP A 80 2.22 -2.58 -6.09
CA TRP A 80 2.94 -3.11 -4.93
C TRP A 80 2.45 -4.48 -4.45
N ARG A 81 1.36 -5.03 -5.02
CA ARG A 81 0.70 -6.29 -4.60
C ARG A 81 1.29 -7.54 -5.28
N ASN A 82 2.61 -7.61 -5.37
CA ASN A 82 3.29 -8.81 -5.85
C ASN A 82 3.28 -9.90 -4.78
N THR A 83 2.89 -11.13 -5.13
CA THR A 83 2.74 -12.23 -4.17
C THR A 83 3.12 -13.56 -4.77
N PRO A 84 3.74 -14.49 -4.01
CA PRO A 84 3.98 -15.85 -4.47
C PRO A 84 2.69 -16.68 -4.52
N TYR A 85 1.64 -16.26 -3.84
CA TYR A 85 0.40 -17.00 -3.67
C TYR A 85 -0.74 -16.40 -4.47
N VAL A 86 -1.49 -17.22 -5.20
CA VAL A 86 -2.58 -16.74 -6.07
C VAL A 86 -3.81 -16.37 -5.25
N VAL A 87 -4.11 -17.13 -4.19
CA VAL A 87 -5.27 -16.94 -3.32
C VAL A 87 -4.84 -17.13 -1.87
N ILE A 88 -4.94 -16.08 -1.07
CA ILE A 88 -4.73 -16.07 0.38
C ILE A 88 -5.63 -15.04 1.05
N GLN A 89 -5.49 -14.84 2.39
CA GLN A 89 -6.38 -14.01 3.21
C GLN A 89 -6.52 -12.55 2.76
N ASN A 90 -5.60 -12.03 1.96
CA ASN A 90 -5.58 -10.65 1.46
C ASN A 90 -5.31 -10.55 -0.06
N VAL A 91 -5.45 -11.67 -0.79
CA VAL A 91 -5.23 -11.76 -2.24
C VAL A 91 -6.27 -12.68 -2.87
N GLY A 92 -6.75 -12.28 -4.04
CA GLY A 92 -7.62 -13.09 -4.89
C GLY A 92 -8.94 -12.40 -5.25
N ALA A 93 -9.55 -12.89 -6.32
CA ALA A 93 -10.80 -12.35 -6.85
C ALA A 93 -11.96 -12.37 -5.84
N TRP A 94 -11.91 -13.29 -4.87
CA TRP A 94 -12.91 -13.40 -3.80
C TRP A 94 -12.98 -12.17 -2.89
N LEU A 95 -11.89 -11.36 -2.86
CA LEU A 95 -11.80 -10.07 -2.15
C LEU A 95 -11.82 -8.88 -3.11
N ASP A 96 -10.99 -8.94 -4.17
CA ASP A 96 -10.77 -7.82 -5.06
C ASP A 96 -12.04 -7.42 -5.81
N VAL A 97 -12.83 -8.42 -6.24
CA VAL A 97 -14.05 -8.15 -7.02
C VAL A 97 -15.12 -7.46 -6.18
N PRO A 98 -15.51 -7.96 -4.99
CA PRO A 98 -16.44 -7.25 -4.13
C PRO A 98 -16.00 -5.82 -3.78
N GLN A 99 -14.73 -5.63 -3.46
CA GLN A 99 -14.19 -4.30 -3.14
C GLN A 99 -14.29 -3.34 -4.34
N MET A 100 -13.92 -3.81 -5.53
CA MET A 100 -14.03 -3.03 -6.76
C MET A 100 -15.49 -2.72 -7.11
N LEU A 101 -16.39 -3.67 -6.97
CA LEU A 101 -17.81 -3.50 -7.22
C LEU A 101 -18.45 -2.49 -6.24
N ASP A 102 -18.02 -2.49 -4.98
CA ASP A 102 -18.50 -1.55 -3.98
C ASP A 102 -17.84 -0.16 -4.11
N GLY A 103 -16.51 -0.12 -4.17
CA GLY A 103 -15.75 1.14 -4.16
C GLY A 103 -15.73 1.86 -5.51
N ASP A 104 -15.51 1.12 -6.59
CA ASP A 104 -15.08 1.68 -7.87
C ASP A 104 -16.12 1.58 -9.01
N GLN A 105 -17.02 0.59 -8.96
CA GLN A 105 -18.02 0.41 -10.01
C GLN A 105 -19.11 1.49 -9.91
N PRO A 106 -19.26 2.42 -10.88
CA PRO A 106 -20.37 3.37 -10.88
C PRO A 106 -21.69 2.64 -11.19
N VAL A 107 -22.78 3.10 -10.57
CA VAL A 107 -24.15 2.70 -10.89
C VAL A 107 -25.02 3.96 -10.83
N ARG A 108 -25.07 4.70 -11.93
CA ARG A 108 -25.79 5.98 -12.07
C ARG A 108 -27.09 5.83 -12.83
N ASP A 109 -27.14 4.82 -13.69
CA ASP A 109 -28.24 4.53 -14.58
C ASP A 109 -28.38 3.02 -14.86
N ARG A 110 -29.35 2.65 -15.68
CA ARG A 110 -29.61 1.27 -16.08
C ARG A 110 -28.41 0.62 -16.79
N ALA A 111 -27.69 1.37 -17.62
CA ALA A 111 -26.54 0.83 -18.35
C ALA A 111 -25.39 0.48 -17.41
N ASP A 112 -25.13 1.31 -16.39
CA ASP A 112 -24.17 1.04 -15.34
C ASP A 112 -24.58 -0.18 -14.50
N ALA A 113 -25.88 -0.34 -14.17
CA ALA A 113 -26.40 -1.51 -13.46
C ALA A 113 -26.24 -2.82 -14.26
N GLU A 114 -26.50 -2.79 -15.57
CA GLU A 114 -26.23 -3.92 -16.46
C GLU A 114 -24.72 -4.22 -16.58
N ALA A 115 -23.87 -3.19 -16.59
CA ALA A 115 -22.43 -3.38 -16.58
C ALA A 115 -21.94 -4.03 -15.28
N TYR A 116 -22.52 -3.66 -14.13
CA TYR A 116 -22.27 -4.33 -12.85
C TYR A 116 -22.61 -5.82 -12.92
N LEU A 117 -23.81 -6.18 -13.40
CA LEU A 117 -24.23 -7.57 -13.53
C LEU A 117 -23.34 -8.36 -14.50
N ALA A 118 -22.84 -7.74 -15.58
CA ALA A 118 -21.91 -8.39 -16.49
C ALA A 118 -20.56 -8.71 -15.81
N ARG A 119 -20.00 -7.79 -15.03
CA ARG A 119 -18.79 -8.05 -14.22
C ARG A 119 -19.05 -9.11 -13.16
N LEU A 120 -20.20 -9.05 -12.51
CA LEU A 120 -20.58 -10.06 -11.53
C LEU A 120 -20.62 -11.46 -12.13
N ALA A 121 -21.19 -11.61 -13.31
CA ALA A 121 -21.21 -12.88 -14.04
C ALA A 121 -19.79 -13.36 -14.43
N ALA A 122 -18.89 -12.45 -14.79
CA ALA A 122 -17.50 -12.76 -15.14
C ALA A 122 -16.66 -13.21 -13.93
N THR A 123 -17.11 -12.96 -12.70
CA THR A 123 -16.36 -13.28 -11.47
C THR A 123 -16.07 -14.78 -11.35
N ALA A 124 -16.99 -15.64 -11.74
CA ALA A 124 -16.81 -17.09 -11.64
C ALA A 124 -15.62 -17.57 -12.49
N ALA A 125 -15.48 -17.06 -13.71
CA ALA A 125 -14.35 -17.41 -14.58
C ALA A 125 -13.01 -16.95 -13.99
N GLN A 126 -12.98 -15.78 -13.36
CA GLN A 126 -11.78 -15.27 -12.68
C GLN A 126 -11.37 -16.16 -11.49
N LEU A 127 -12.34 -16.54 -10.64
CA LEU A 127 -12.14 -17.47 -9.51
C LEU A 127 -11.63 -18.85 -9.99
N ASP A 128 -12.23 -19.39 -11.04
CA ASP A 128 -11.81 -20.68 -11.63
C ASP A 128 -10.40 -20.59 -12.22
N GLY A 129 -10.07 -19.48 -12.89
CA GLY A 129 -8.73 -19.23 -13.41
C GLY A 129 -7.66 -19.22 -12.31
N GLU A 130 -7.94 -18.53 -11.20
CA GLU A 130 -7.09 -18.55 -10.00
C GLU A 130 -6.99 -19.94 -9.37
N THR A 131 -8.09 -20.70 -9.34
CA THR A 131 -8.10 -22.07 -8.81
C THR A 131 -7.20 -23.00 -9.62
N VAL A 132 -7.21 -22.88 -10.97
CA VAL A 132 -6.30 -23.65 -11.83
C VAL A 132 -4.85 -23.31 -11.53
N ARG A 133 -4.51 -22.03 -11.40
CA ARG A 133 -3.14 -21.57 -11.06
C ARG A 133 -2.71 -22.05 -9.67
N SER A 134 -3.59 -22.01 -8.69
CA SER A 134 -3.34 -22.53 -7.34
C SER A 134 -3.01 -24.03 -7.35
N ARG A 135 -3.74 -24.83 -8.15
CA ARG A 135 -3.43 -26.27 -8.37
C ARG A 135 -2.07 -26.48 -9.04
N GLN A 136 -1.75 -25.67 -10.05
CA GLN A 136 -0.45 -25.73 -10.72
C GLN A 136 0.70 -25.38 -9.77
N ALA A 137 0.53 -24.37 -8.94
CA ALA A 137 1.51 -24.01 -7.92
C ALA A 137 1.70 -25.11 -6.87
N ARG A 138 0.60 -25.70 -6.37
CA ARG A 138 0.64 -26.86 -5.45
C ARG A 138 1.34 -28.06 -6.07
N ALA A 139 1.08 -28.36 -7.33
CA ALA A 139 1.76 -29.45 -8.04
C ALA A 139 3.28 -29.24 -8.17
N GLN A 140 3.76 -28.00 -8.07
CA GLN A 140 5.18 -27.62 -8.04
C GLN A 140 5.75 -27.55 -6.62
N GLY A 141 4.97 -27.93 -5.60
CA GLY A 141 5.38 -27.88 -4.20
C GLY A 141 5.24 -26.50 -3.54
N LEU A 142 4.63 -25.53 -4.22
CA LEU A 142 4.32 -24.25 -3.60
C LEU A 142 2.97 -24.33 -2.88
N VAL A 143 3.02 -24.17 -1.57
CA VAL A 143 1.84 -24.13 -0.69
C VAL A 143 2.02 -22.95 0.28
N PRO A 144 1.00 -22.10 0.49
CA PRO A 144 1.07 -21.04 1.49
C PRO A 144 1.29 -21.61 2.91
N PRO A 145 1.84 -20.83 3.85
CA PRO A 145 1.89 -21.22 5.25
C PRO A 145 0.51 -21.58 5.81
N SER A 146 0.47 -22.55 6.74
CA SER A 146 -0.77 -23.06 7.34
C SER A 146 -1.63 -21.96 7.94
N PHE A 147 -1.04 -21.04 8.70
CA PHE A 147 -1.73 -19.92 9.35
C PHE A 147 -2.37 -18.92 8.36
N LEU A 148 -1.80 -18.73 7.17
CA LEU A 148 -2.42 -17.92 6.10
C LEU A 148 -3.61 -18.65 5.48
N LEU A 149 -3.47 -19.95 5.24
CA LEU A 149 -4.55 -20.78 4.70
C LEU A 149 -5.72 -20.88 5.68
N ASP A 150 -5.47 -21.03 6.98
CA ASP A 150 -6.53 -21.07 7.99
C ASP A 150 -7.37 -19.78 7.97
N LYS A 151 -6.71 -18.62 7.90
CA LYS A 151 -7.40 -17.31 7.77
C LYS A 151 -8.17 -17.21 6.45
N THR A 152 -7.58 -17.68 5.34
CA THR A 152 -8.21 -17.66 4.02
C THR A 152 -9.45 -18.54 3.97
N ILE A 153 -9.34 -19.79 4.45
CA ILE A 153 -10.44 -20.76 4.50
C ILE A 153 -11.61 -20.20 5.34
N ALA A 154 -11.30 -19.66 6.53
CA ALA A 154 -12.31 -19.04 7.40
C ALA A 154 -13.01 -17.85 6.71
N GLY A 155 -12.24 -16.96 6.11
CA GLY A 155 -12.76 -15.80 5.36
C GLY A 155 -13.64 -16.21 4.19
N MET A 156 -13.15 -17.10 3.34
CA MET A 156 -13.88 -17.58 2.17
C MET A 156 -15.16 -18.33 2.56
N THR A 157 -15.14 -19.09 3.64
CA THR A 157 -16.35 -19.77 4.16
C THR A 157 -17.45 -18.75 4.52
N ARG A 158 -17.08 -17.65 5.19
CA ARG A 158 -18.04 -16.56 5.47
C ARG A 158 -18.52 -15.90 4.18
N THR A 159 -17.62 -15.58 3.26
CA THR A 159 -17.98 -15.01 1.95
C THR A 159 -18.97 -15.86 1.19
N ILE A 160 -18.81 -17.21 1.18
CA ILE A 160 -19.75 -18.14 0.56
C ILE A 160 -21.12 -18.07 1.22
N ALA A 161 -21.19 -18.04 2.56
CA ALA A 161 -22.44 -17.98 3.30
C ALA A 161 -23.24 -16.71 2.98
N GLU A 162 -22.57 -15.59 2.75
CA GLU A 162 -23.18 -14.28 2.52
C GLU A 162 -23.29 -13.89 1.05
N ALA A 163 -22.65 -14.60 0.13
CA ALA A 163 -22.46 -14.21 -1.26
C ALA A 163 -23.75 -13.79 -1.99
N ALA A 164 -24.84 -14.51 -1.78
CA ALA A 164 -26.12 -14.28 -2.44
C ALA A 164 -27.14 -13.51 -1.59
N SER A 165 -26.78 -13.08 -0.38
CA SER A 165 -27.66 -12.30 0.47
C SER A 165 -27.77 -10.85 -0.03
N THR A 166 -28.92 -10.20 0.24
CA THR A 166 -29.16 -8.82 -0.20
C THR A 166 -28.15 -7.83 0.40
N GLY A 167 -27.63 -8.09 1.60
CA GLY A 167 -26.57 -7.30 2.23
C GLY A 167 -25.16 -7.81 1.92
N GLY A 168 -25.02 -8.93 1.22
CA GLY A 168 -23.74 -9.60 0.97
C GLY A 168 -22.82 -8.88 0.01
N PRO A 169 -21.55 -9.33 -0.08
CA PRO A 169 -20.47 -8.59 -0.74
C PRO A 169 -20.66 -8.45 -2.26
N PHE A 170 -21.43 -9.32 -2.90
CA PHE A 170 -21.68 -9.28 -4.35
C PHE A 170 -23.01 -8.64 -4.73
N VAL A 171 -24.02 -8.65 -3.83
CA VAL A 171 -25.38 -8.15 -4.09
C VAL A 171 -25.60 -6.78 -3.44
N GLY A 172 -25.14 -6.60 -2.21
CA GLY A 172 -25.39 -5.40 -1.40
C GLY A 172 -24.94 -4.09 -2.07
N PRO A 173 -23.76 -4.00 -2.70
CA PRO A 173 -23.36 -2.79 -3.39
C PRO A 173 -24.32 -2.38 -4.50
N LEU A 174 -24.80 -3.34 -5.32
CA LEU A 174 -25.78 -3.04 -6.38
C LEU A 174 -27.14 -2.64 -5.80
N ALA A 175 -27.60 -3.35 -4.77
CA ALA A 175 -28.86 -3.04 -4.10
C ALA A 175 -28.89 -1.59 -3.59
N ARG A 176 -27.79 -1.13 -2.96
CA ARG A 176 -27.65 0.25 -2.46
C ARG A 176 -27.54 1.27 -3.59
N LYS A 177 -26.65 1.02 -4.56
CA LYS A 177 -26.33 1.98 -5.63
C LYS A 177 -27.48 2.14 -6.64
N ALA A 178 -28.27 1.08 -6.88
CA ALA A 178 -29.37 1.07 -7.82
C ALA A 178 -30.74 1.31 -7.16
N ALA A 179 -30.80 1.70 -5.89
CA ALA A 179 -32.06 1.84 -5.15
C ALA A 179 -33.10 2.77 -5.81
N THR A 180 -32.64 3.76 -6.58
CA THR A 180 -33.52 4.70 -7.32
C THR A 180 -33.65 4.35 -8.82
N ILE A 181 -33.01 3.28 -9.28
CA ILE A 181 -33.02 2.86 -10.69
C ILE A 181 -34.06 1.75 -10.85
N GLN A 182 -35.08 1.99 -11.68
CA GLN A 182 -36.12 0.99 -11.92
C GLN A 182 -35.54 -0.31 -12.49
N GLY A 183 -35.85 -1.45 -11.87
CA GLY A 183 -35.45 -2.79 -12.28
C GLY A 183 -35.28 -3.76 -11.10
N ASP A 184 -35.13 -5.04 -11.41
CA ASP A 184 -34.96 -6.15 -10.46
C ASP A 184 -33.47 -6.46 -10.21
N TRP A 185 -32.68 -5.45 -9.91
CA TRP A 185 -31.20 -5.50 -9.86
C TRP A 185 -30.68 -6.46 -8.79
N ALA A 186 -31.18 -6.34 -7.56
CA ALA A 186 -30.72 -7.16 -6.45
C ALA A 186 -31.13 -8.65 -6.62
N PRO A 187 -32.36 -9.00 -7.04
CA PRO A 187 -32.72 -10.38 -7.37
C PRO A 187 -31.86 -10.99 -8.47
N ARG A 188 -31.54 -10.24 -9.53
CA ARG A 188 -30.67 -10.71 -10.63
C ARG A 188 -29.23 -10.94 -10.15
N ALA A 189 -28.70 -10.01 -9.36
CA ALA A 189 -27.37 -10.17 -8.75
C ALA A 189 -27.32 -11.39 -7.83
N ALA A 190 -28.35 -11.60 -7.00
CA ALA A 190 -28.45 -12.76 -6.12
C ALA A 190 -28.55 -14.09 -6.90
N ALA A 191 -29.26 -14.11 -8.03
CA ALA A 191 -29.34 -15.26 -8.90
C ALA A 191 -27.94 -15.60 -9.49
N ILE A 192 -27.22 -14.61 -10.02
CA ILE A 192 -25.85 -14.80 -10.53
C ILE A 192 -24.93 -15.30 -9.41
N ALA A 193 -24.98 -14.69 -8.24
CA ALA A 193 -24.15 -15.09 -7.10
C ALA A 193 -24.40 -16.56 -6.72
N ARG A 194 -25.66 -16.98 -6.60
CA ARG A 194 -26.02 -18.37 -6.26
C ARG A 194 -25.60 -19.38 -7.33
N THR A 195 -25.84 -19.07 -8.60
CA THR A 195 -25.71 -20.06 -9.67
C THR A 195 -24.32 -20.16 -10.26
N THR A 196 -23.49 -19.11 -10.12
CA THR A 196 -22.16 -19.07 -10.74
C THR A 196 -21.03 -18.80 -9.72
N ILE A 197 -21.18 -17.77 -8.87
CA ILE A 197 -20.08 -17.36 -7.97
C ILE A 197 -19.92 -18.35 -6.82
N VAL A 198 -21.00 -18.71 -6.13
CA VAL A 198 -20.96 -19.66 -4.99
C VAL A 198 -20.33 -21.00 -5.42
N PRO A 199 -20.73 -21.63 -6.52
CA PRO A 199 -20.06 -22.87 -6.99
C PRO A 199 -18.56 -22.66 -7.30
N ALA A 200 -18.16 -21.52 -7.86
CA ALA A 200 -16.75 -21.23 -8.13
C ALA A 200 -15.95 -21.03 -6.83
N LEU A 201 -16.48 -20.29 -5.86
CA LEU A 201 -15.88 -20.15 -4.53
C LEU A 201 -15.77 -21.51 -3.82
N GLN A 202 -16.76 -22.39 -3.94
CA GLN A 202 -16.70 -23.73 -3.36
C GLN A 202 -15.58 -24.58 -3.98
N ARG A 203 -15.36 -24.49 -5.30
CA ARG A 203 -14.23 -25.15 -5.97
C ARG A 203 -12.89 -24.59 -5.50
N GLN A 204 -12.81 -23.27 -5.34
CA GLN A 204 -11.60 -22.60 -4.83
C GLN A 204 -11.34 -22.98 -3.37
N LEU A 205 -12.38 -23.02 -2.52
CA LEU A 205 -12.29 -23.47 -1.13
C LEU A 205 -11.82 -24.92 -1.01
N ALA A 206 -12.29 -25.81 -1.90
CA ALA A 206 -11.83 -27.20 -1.94
C ALA A 206 -10.32 -27.28 -2.26
N GLU A 207 -9.82 -26.45 -3.18
CA GLU A 207 -8.38 -26.37 -3.48
C GLU A 207 -7.58 -25.83 -2.28
N LEU A 208 -8.07 -24.80 -1.60
CA LEU A 208 -7.42 -24.25 -0.41
C LEU A 208 -7.32 -25.30 0.72
N ARG A 209 -8.34 -26.13 0.91
CA ARG A 209 -8.31 -27.24 1.86
C ARG A 209 -7.31 -28.33 1.45
N ALA A 210 -7.18 -28.61 0.16
CA ALA A 210 -6.16 -29.53 -0.34
C ALA A 210 -4.74 -28.99 -0.11
N GLN A 211 -4.51 -27.68 -0.29
CA GLN A 211 -3.26 -27.03 0.06
C GLN A 211 -3.02 -27.07 1.57
N ARG A 212 -4.04 -26.81 2.39
CA ARG A 212 -3.92 -26.83 3.85
C ARG A 212 -3.48 -28.17 4.40
N ALA A 213 -3.91 -29.28 3.79
CA ALA A 213 -3.47 -30.62 4.17
C ALA A 213 -1.96 -30.87 3.97
N LEU A 214 -1.30 -30.09 3.10
CA LEU A 214 0.13 -30.17 2.82
C LEU A 214 0.95 -29.05 3.48
N ALA A 215 0.27 -28.06 4.04
CA ALA A 215 0.89 -26.84 4.54
C ALA A 215 1.64 -27.07 5.86
N THR A 216 2.74 -26.35 6.01
CA THR A 216 3.52 -26.25 7.25
C THR A 216 3.50 -24.79 7.75
N ASP A 217 4.05 -24.54 8.93
CA ASP A 217 4.19 -23.19 9.50
C ASP A 217 5.40 -22.42 8.96
N ALA A 218 6.11 -22.98 7.97
CA ALA A 218 7.25 -22.31 7.35
C ALA A 218 6.82 -21.00 6.70
N ALA A 219 7.20 -19.87 7.29
CA ALA A 219 6.73 -18.54 6.93
C ALA A 219 7.43 -17.96 5.69
N GLY A 220 8.72 -18.29 5.50
CA GLY A 220 9.58 -17.61 4.54
C GLY A 220 9.66 -18.27 3.17
N MET A 221 10.13 -17.48 2.20
CA MET A 221 10.37 -17.94 0.84
C MET A 221 11.54 -18.92 0.73
N GLY A 222 12.51 -18.88 1.65
CA GLY A 222 13.69 -19.75 1.62
C GLY A 222 13.38 -21.25 1.60
N THR A 223 12.20 -21.65 2.05
CA THR A 223 11.74 -23.08 2.04
C THR A 223 10.89 -23.43 0.82
N ARG A 224 10.61 -22.48 -0.08
CA ARG A 224 9.75 -22.67 -1.25
C ARG A 224 10.57 -22.97 -2.50
N PRO A 225 10.03 -23.73 -3.48
CA PRO A 225 10.70 -23.98 -4.76
C PRO A 225 11.10 -22.66 -5.44
N ARG A 226 12.38 -22.48 -5.78
CA ARG A 226 12.93 -21.20 -6.31
C ARG A 226 12.61 -19.97 -5.46
N GLY A 227 12.37 -20.16 -4.17
CA GLY A 227 11.91 -19.09 -3.28
C GLY A 227 12.93 -17.96 -3.10
N ALA A 228 14.23 -18.24 -3.07
CA ALA A 228 15.27 -17.21 -3.01
C ALA A 228 15.25 -16.31 -4.25
N GLU A 229 15.03 -16.88 -5.43
CA GLU A 229 14.92 -16.12 -6.68
C GLU A 229 13.64 -15.26 -6.70
N TRP A 230 12.53 -15.84 -6.24
CA TRP A 230 11.29 -15.11 -6.09
C TRP A 230 11.44 -13.93 -5.13
N TYR A 231 12.08 -14.15 -3.97
CA TYR A 231 12.29 -13.10 -2.99
C TYR A 231 13.21 -11.98 -3.49
N ALA A 232 14.29 -12.34 -4.19
CA ALA A 232 15.18 -11.35 -4.82
C ALA A 232 14.44 -10.48 -5.85
N TRP A 233 13.53 -11.07 -6.64
CA TRP A 233 12.65 -10.33 -7.53
C TRP A 233 11.64 -9.49 -6.74
N GLY A 234 10.99 -10.05 -5.72
CA GLY A 234 10.02 -9.34 -4.88
C GLY A 234 10.61 -8.11 -4.18
N LEU A 235 11.82 -8.24 -3.63
CA LEU A 235 12.56 -7.11 -3.07
C LEU A 235 12.82 -6.02 -4.11
N ARG A 236 13.29 -6.40 -5.32
CA ARG A 236 13.53 -5.44 -6.39
C ARG A 236 12.24 -4.78 -6.84
N ALA A 237 11.15 -5.51 -6.94
CA ALA A 237 9.83 -4.96 -7.28
C ALA A 237 9.29 -4.00 -6.20
N GLY A 238 9.44 -4.36 -4.93
CA GLY A 238 8.96 -3.57 -3.79
C GLY A 238 9.82 -2.35 -3.48
N THR A 239 11.15 -2.45 -3.69
CA THR A 239 12.10 -1.37 -3.35
C THR A 239 12.60 -0.57 -4.55
N THR A 240 12.43 -1.07 -5.77
CA THR A 240 13.05 -0.56 -7.01
C THR A 240 14.57 -0.37 -6.93
N THR A 241 15.24 -1.10 -6.03
CA THR A 241 16.70 -1.10 -5.85
C THR A 241 17.28 -2.51 -6.03
N ARG A 242 18.61 -2.59 -6.04
CA ARG A 242 19.36 -3.86 -6.10
C ARG A 242 20.03 -4.22 -4.78
N ARG A 243 19.58 -3.63 -3.65
CA ARG A 243 20.09 -3.94 -2.32
C ARG A 243 19.81 -5.40 -1.98
N THR A 244 20.78 -6.05 -1.36
CA THR A 244 20.62 -7.44 -0.92
C THR A 244 19.77 -7.53 0.35
N PRO A 245 19.18 -8.70 0.67
CA PRO A 245 18.53 -8.92 1.97
C PRO A 245 19.43 -8.60 3.16
N ALA A 246 20.72 -8.94 3.08
CA ALA A 246 21.69 -8.68 4.15
C ALA A 246 21.91 -7.17 4.35
N ASP A 247 22.06 -6.40 3.25
CA ASP A 247 22.19 -4.94 3.33
C ASP A 247 20.95 -4.30 3.96
N LEU A 248 19.76 -4.75 3.57
CA LEU A 248 18.49 -4.24 4.10
C LEU A 248 18.31 -4.59 5.57
N HIS A 249 18.68 -5.82 5.98
CA HIS A 249 18.66 -6.22 7.38
C HIS A 249 19.59 -5.36 8.24
N ALA A 250 20.83 -5.19 7.80
CA ALA A 250 21.81 -4.35 8.50
C ALA A 250 21.34 -2.87 8.58
N MET A 251 20.79 -2.35 7.49
CA MET A 251 20.19 -1.00 7.45
C MET A 251 19.06 -0.87 8.48
N GLY A 252 18.16 -1.86 8.54
CA GLY A 252 17.05 -1.87 9.51
C GLY A 252 17.55 -1.87 10.95
N ARG A 253 18.56 -2.71 11.28
CA ARG A 253 19.18 -2.76 12.62
C ARG A 253 19.83 -1.43 13.01
N ALA A 254 20.63 -0.85 12.13
CA ALA A 254 21.30 0.43 12.41
C ALA A 254 20.28 1.56 12.60
N ARG A 255 19.26 1.61 11.74
CA ARG A 255 18.21 2.64 11.84
C ARG A 255 17.38 2.50 13.11
N LEU A 256 17.00 1.28 13.49
CA LEU A 256 16.26 1.03 14.72
C LEU A 256 17.05 1.48 15.95
N ALA A 257 18.35 1.17 16.01
CA ALA A 257 19.20 1.57 17.13
C ALA A 257 19.30 3.11 17.26
N ASP A 258 19.47 3.83 16.14
CA ASP A 258 19.49 5.30 16.11
C ASP A 258 18.15 5.89 16.60
N LEU A 259 17.03 5.37 16.12
CA LEU A 259 15.70 5.84 16.51
C LEU A 259 15.40 5.57 17.98
N GLN A 260 15.78 4.39 18.47
CA GLN A 260 15.62 4.05 19.89
C GLN A 260 16.47 4.97 20.80
N ALA A 261 17.68 5.36 20.37
CA ALA A 261 18.48 6.33 21.11
C ALA A 261 17.80 7.71 21.17
N GLN A 262 17.18 8.17 20.07
CA GLN A 262 16.43 9.43 20.07
C GLN A 262 15.17 9.36 20.94
N MET A 263 14.44 8.24 20.90
CA MET A 263 13.27 8.02 21.75
C MET A 263 13.67 7.96 23.25
N ASP A 264 14.82 7.36 23.58
CA ASP A 264 15.34 7.28 24.95
C ASP A 264 15.53 8.66 25.57
N VAL A 265 16.03 9.63 24.80
CA VAL A 265 16.19 11.03 25.26
C VAL A 265 14.84 11.62 25.68
N ILE A 266 13.82 11.47 24.85
CA ILE A 266 12.47 11.98 25.15
C ILE A 266 11.89 11.28 26.38
N LEU A 267 11.96 9.95 26.42
CA LEU A 267 11.37 9.16 27.49
C LEU A 267 12.04 9.45 28.85
N ARG A 268 13.35 9.66 28.87
CA ARG A 268 14.08 10.05 30.09
C ARG A 268 13.69 11.46 30.56
N ALA A 269 13.58 12.40 29.64
CA ALA A 269 13.12 13.75 29.95
C ALA A 269 11.71 13.76 30.57
N GLU A 270 10.87 12.80 30.15
CA GLU A 270 9.53 12.56 30.67
C GLU A 270 9.50 11.67 31.96
N GLY A 271 10.65 11.38 32.57
CA GLY A 271 10.76 10.62 33.81
C GLY A 271 10.61 9.10 33.65
N LEU A 272 10.56 8.57 32.43
CA LEU A 272 10.50 7.13 32.15
C LEU A 272 11.90 6.58 31.91
N THR A 273 12.54 6.03 32.96
CA THR A 273 13.95 5.62 32.94
C THR A 273 14.17 4.10 33.04
N GLN A 274 13.14 3.33 33.40
CA GLN A 274 13.25 1.88 33.65
C GLN A 274 12.60 1.08 32.53
N GLY A 275 13.24 -0.01 32.14
CA GLY A 275 12.78 -0.90 31.06
C GLY A 275 13.32 -0.52 29.68
N THR A 276 12.94 -1.31 28.68
CA THR A 276 13.28 -1.06 27.26
C THR A 276 12.62 0.21 26.71
N VAL A 277 13.14 0.75 25.64
CA VAL A 277 12.52 1.93 24.95
C VAL A 277 11.07 1.63 24.56
N ALA A 278 10.79 0.43 24.06
CA ALA A 278 9.45 0.01 23.67
C ALA A 278 8.48 -0.02 24.87
N GLU A 279 8.88 -0.63 25.99
CA GLU A 279 8.06 -0.67 27.21
C GLU A 279 7.77 0.73 27.75
N ARG A 280 8.76 1.60 27.76
CA ARG A 280 8.61 2.99 28.20
C ARG A 280 7.71 3.81 27.27
N ALA A 281 7.80 3.59 25.96
CA ALA A 281 6.93 4.24 24.98
C ALA A 281 5.46 3.81 25.16
N ILE A 282 5.21 2.53 25.48
CA ILE A 282 3.87 2.06 25.85
C ILE A 282 3.38 2.71 27.15
N ALA A 283 4.25 2.75 28.16
CA ALA A 283 3.91 3.38 29.43
C ALA A 283 3.57 4.88 29.25
N PHE A 284 4.30 5.58 28.37
CA PHE A 284 4.02 6.96 28.00
C PHE A 284 2.62 7.11 27.39
N GLN A 285 2.26 6.24 26.44
CA GLN A 285 0.95 6.27 25.76
C GLN A 285 -0.24 6.03 26.70
N LYS A 286 -0.02 5.38 27.83
CA LYS A 286 -1.04 5.11 28.86
C LYS A 286 -1.24 6.24 29.86
N ARG A 287 -0.47 7.34 29.75
CA ARG A 287 -0.60 8.48 30.68
C ARG A 287 -1.95 9.18 30.53
N PRO A 288 -2.48 9.77 31.60
CA PRO A 288 -3.66 10.62 31.54
C PRO A 288 -3.51 11.73 30.49
N GLY A 289 -4.56 11.98 29.70
CA GLY A 289 -4.59 13.02 28.68
C GLY A 289 -3.98 12.64 27.32
N ILE A 290 -3.34 11.44 27.20
CA ILE A 290 -2.80 10.97 25.92
C ILE A 290 -3.89 10.31 25.06
N GLY A 291 -4.77 9.51 25.64
CA GLY A 291 -5.90 8.89 24.96
C GLY A 291 -7.07 9.86 24.74
N PHE A 292 -8.09 9.37 24.08
CA PHE A 292 -9.38 10.03 23.91
C PHE A 292 -10.46 9.30 24.70
N PRO A 293 -11.57 9.96 25.07
CA PRO A 293 -12.69 9.29 25.71
C PRO A 293 -13.29 8.18 24.82
N ASP A 294 -13.96 7.23 25.44
CA ASP A 294 -14.73 6.22 24.73
C ASP A 294 -15.97 6.82 24.05
N GLY A 295 -16.54 6.07 23.12
CA GLY A 295 -17.81 6.37 22.47
C GLY A 295 -17.71 7.49 21.42
N ASP A 296 -18.86 8.10 21.12
CA ASP A 296 -18.98 9.08 20.02
C ASP A 296 -18.26 10.39 20.31
N GLU A 297 -18.13 10.77 21.58
CA GLU A 297 -17.37 11.96 21.95
C GLU A 297 -15.89 11.79 21.62
N GLY A 298 -15.28 10.65 21.98
CA GLY A 298 -13.91 10.35 21.61
C GLY A 298 -13.71 10.32 20.10
N ARG A 299 -14.63 9.72 19.35
CA ARG A 299 -14.59 9.71 17.87
C ARG A 299 -14.59 11.13 17.30
N ARG A 300 -15.41 12.03 17.82
CA ARG A 300 -15.41 13.45 17.40
C ARG A 300 -14.11 14.14 17.72
N GLN A 301 -13.58 13.93 18.94
CA GLN A 301 -12.31 14.53 19.37
C GLN A 301 -11.13 14.01 18.54
N ILE A 302 -11.08 12.74 18.17
CA ILE A 302 -10.05 12.17 17.27
C ILE A 302 -10.05 12.93 15.94
N VAL A 303 -11.22 13.04 15.28
CA VAL A 303 -11.34 13.74 13.99
C VAL A 303 -10.96 15.21 14.11
N ALA A 304 -11.41 15.89 15.16
CA ALA A 304 -11.08 17.29 15.42
C ALA A 304 -9.57 17.49 15.67
N TYR A 305 -8.94 16.59 16.41
CA TYR A 305 -7.50 16.63 16.65
C TYR A 305 -6.71 16.42 15.36
N MET A 306 -7.09 15.46 14.54
CA MET A 306 -6.50 15.24 13.21
C MET A 306 -6.63 16.49 12.33
N GLN A 307 -7.83 17.09 12.28
CA GLN A 307 -8.07 18.30 11.51
C GLN A 307 -7.19 19.46 12.02
N GLY A 308 -7.08 19.64 13.32
CA GLY A 308 -6.22 20.66 13.92
C GLY A 308 -4.73 20.51 13.52
N ARG A 309 -4.23 19.26 13.40
CA ARG A 309 -2.85 19.01 12.92
C ARG A 309 -2.67 19.38 11.44
N ILE A 310 -3.68 19.11 10.61
CA ILE A 310 -3.70 19.52 9.19
C ILE A 310 -3.71 21.05 9.07
N ASP A 311 -4.55 21.72 9.83
CA ASP A 311 -4.68 23.18 9.77
C ASP A 311 -3.39 23.88 10.26
N ALA A 312 -2.72 23.30 11.26
CA ALA A 312 -1.46 23.83 11.80
C ALA A 312 -0.27 23.71 10.83
N ILE A 313 -0.20 22.67 9.98
CA ILE A 313 0.92 22.52 9.04
C ILE A 313 0.74 23.38 7.77
N ARG A 314 -0.51 23.65 7.33
CA ARG A 314 -0.79 24.40 6.09
C ARG A 314 0.01 25.70 5.93
N PRO A 315 0.06 26.61 6.90
CA PRO A 315 0.81 27.87 6.77
C PRO A 315 2.33 27.66 6.70
N ARG A 316 2.83 26.48 7.04
CA ARG A 316 4.27 26.16 7.02
C ARG A 316 4.73 25.54 5.71
N LEU A 317 3.81 24.99 4.90
CA LEU A 317 4.12 24.32 3.63
C LEU A 317 4.90 25.18 2.61
N PRO A 318 4.70 26.52 2.49
CA PRO A 318 5.51 27.36 1.62
C PRO A 318 7.02 27.38 1.95
N ARG A 319 7.42 26.87 3.12
CA ARG A 319 8.84 26.73 3.50
C ARG A 319 9.48 25.47 2.86
N ALA A 320 8.65 24.49 2.46
CA ALA A 320 9.10 23.23 1.87
C ALA A 320 8.75 23.08 0.39
N PHE A 321 7.79 23.84 -0.14
CA PHE A 321 7.30 23.66 -1.51
C PHE A 321 7.24 24.98 -2.29
N ARG A 322 7.70 24.98 -3.56
CA ARG A 322 7.55 26.10 -4.50
C ARG A 322 6.13 26.25 -4.97
N ARG A 323 5.55 25.16 -5.44
CA ARG A 323 4.18 25.06 -5.88
C ARG A 323 3.37 24.30 -4.83
N LEU A 324 2.31 24.92 -4.37
CA LEU A 324 1.42 24.25 -3.43
C LEU A 324 0.38 23.43 -4.20
N ALA A 325 0.23 22.17 -3.85
CA ALA A 325 -0.93 21.39 -4.23
C ALA A 325 -2.19 22.02 -3.62
N ARG A 326 -3.37 21.75 -4.16
CA ARG A 326 -4.62 22.25 -3.58
C ARG A 326 -4.75 21.84 -2.11
N GLY A 327 -4.33 20.62 -1.79
CA GLY A 327 -4.33 20.10 -0.44
C GLY A 327 -5.71 20.05 0.20
N ASN A 328 -6.76 20.05 -0.63
CA ASN A 328 -8.13 19.90 -0.15
C ASN A 328 -8.30 18.47 0.32
N LEU A 329 -8.51 18.29 1.61
CA LEU A 329 -8.77 16.98 2.16
C LEU A 329 -9.88 17.04 3.21
N GLU A 330 -10.59 15.91 3.33
CA GLU A 330 -11.56 15.63 4.37
C GLU A 330 -11.08 14.44 5.20
N ILE A 331 -11.18 14.56 6.51
CA ILE A 331 -11.00 13.42 7.41
C ILE A 331 -12.37 12.78 7.61
N ARG A 332 -12.50 11.53 7.22
CA ARG A 332 -13.77 10.80 7.28
C ARG A 332 -13.63 9.45 7.98
N ARG A 333 -14.65 9.11 8.73
CA ARG A 333 -14.80 7.74 9.24
C ARG A 333 -14.90 6.76 8.07
N MET A 334 -14.19 5.64 8.15
CA MET A 334 -14.37 4.52 7.22
C MET A 334 -15.82 4.02 7.25
N PRO A 335 -16.34 3.45 6.13
CA PRO A 335 -17.59 2.71 6.17
C PRO A 335 -17.54 1.62 7.26
N LEU A 336 -18.58 1.51 8.08
CA LEU A 336 -18.62 0.60 9.23
C LEU A 336 -18.26 -0.85 8.88
N ALA A 337 -18.67 -1.31 7.69
CA ALA A 337 -18.36 -2.65 7.20
C ALA A 337 -16.87 -2.87 6.89
N GLN A 338 -16.09 -1.82 6.72
CA GLN A 338 -14.66 -1.90 6.43
C GLN A 338 -13.80 -1.80 7.69
N GLU A 339 -14.31 -1.24 8.78
CA GLU A 339 -13.54 -1.03 10.01
C GLU A 339 -12.92 -2.30 10.61
N PRO A 340 -13.62 -3.46 10.62
CA PRO A 340 -13.01 -4.68 11.12
C PRO A 340 -11.82 -5.13 10.25
N GLY A 341 -10.62 -5.13 10.82
CA GLY A 341 -9.39 -5.57 10.14
C GLY A 341 -8.74 -4.53 9.22
N ALA A 342 -9.32 -3.33 9.11
CA ALA A 342 -8.70 -2.22 8.38
C ALA A 342 -7.56 -1.59 9.20
N PRO A 343 -6.57 -0.95 8.56
CA PRO A 343 -5.57 -0.14 9.25
C PRO A 343 -6.21 1.03 10.00
N ALA A 344 -5.43 1.71 10.85
CA ALA A 344 -5.90 2.87 11.62
C ALA A 344 -6.41 4.01 10.72
N ALA A 345 -5.76 4.24 9.59
CA ALA A 345 -6.21 5.16 8.55
C ALA A 345 -5.59 4.79 7.20
N TYR A 346 -6.11 5.37 6.12
CA TYR A 346 -5.45 5.44 4.81
C TYR A 346 -5.88 6.71 4.08
N GLY A 347 -4.96 7.27 3.28
CA GLY A 347 -5.16 8.49 2.53
C GLY A 347 -5.19 8.27 1.02
N GLY A 348 -5.86 9.19 0.32
CA GLY A 348 -5.87 9.21 -1.13
C GLY A 348 -6.28 10.56 -1.69
N PRO A 349 -5.76 10.94 -2.88
CA PRO A 349 -6.07 12.21 -3.51
C PRO A 349 -7.54 12.26 -3.93
N GLY A 350 -8.05 13.48 -4.06
CA GLY A 350 -9.37 13.74 -4.62
C GLY A 350 -9.45 13.54 -6.13
N THR A 351 -10.51 14.06 -6.74
CA THR A 351 -10.65 14.02 -8.21
C THR A 351 -9.74 15.04 -8.90
N ILE A 352 -9.34 14.74 -10.13
CA ILE A 352 -8.47 15.61 -10.95
C ILE A 352 -9.08 17.01 -11.12
N ASP A 353 -10.40 17.10 -11.27
CA ASP A 353 -11.12 18.38 -11.40
C ASP A 353 -11.27 19.14 -10.06
N GLY A 354 -10.86 18.54 -8.95
CA GLY A 354 -10.92 19.13 -7.61
C GLY A 354 -12.31 19.21 -6.99
N ARG A 355 -13.33 18.64 -7.62
CA ARG A 355 -14.72 18.66 -7.10
C ARG A 355 -14.90 17.77 -5.87
N VAL A 356 -14.16 16.68 -5.82
CA VAL A 356 -14.12 15.81 -4.65
C VAL A 356 -12.76 15.98 -4.00
N PRO A 357 -12.70 16.39 -2.72
CA PRO A 357 -11.43 16.55 -2.01
C PRO A 357 -10.75 15.20 -1.79
N GLY A 358 -9.44 15.24 -1.55
CA GLY A 358 -8.70 14.11 -1.00
C GLY A 358 -9.33 13.66 0.32
N LYS A 359 -9.08 12.42 0.70
CA LYS A 359 -9.65 11.87 1.93
C LYS A 359 -8.60 11.15 2.75
N VAL A 360 -8.67 11.37 4.06
CA VAL A 360 -8.07 10.48 5.04
C VAL A 360 -9.22 9.71 5.68
N TRP A 361 -9.30 8.42 5.36
CA TRP A 361 -10.26 7.50 5.94
C TRP A 361 -9.73 6.99 7.27
N VAL A 362 -10.49 7.18 8.35
CA VAL A 362 -10.08 6.83 9.72
C VAL A 362 -10.92 5.68 10.22
N ASN A 363 -10.27 4.65 10.74
CA ASN A 363 -10.92 3.55 11.43
C ASN A 363 -11.32 4.01 12.84
N LEU A 364 -12.59 4.21 13.07
CA LEU A 364 -13.15 4.62 14.36
C LEU A 364 -14.00 3.50 15.03
N GLY A 365 -13.87 2.26 14.55
CA GLY A 365 -14.53 1.10 15.13
C GLY A 365 -14.12 0.91 16.60
N ASP A 366 -12.81 0.97 16.83
CA ASP A 366 -12.21 1.01 18.17
C ASP A 366 -11.42 2.32 18.34
N PRO A 367 -11.97 3.35 19.00
CA PRO A 367 -11.27 4.62 19.21
C PRO A 367 -9.96 4.49 20.00
N SER A 368 -9.79 3.43 20.80
CA SER A 368 -8.61 3.23 21.66
C SER A 368 -7.31 3.01 20.88
N ILE A 369 -7.39 2.67 19.59
CA ILE A 369 -6.21 2.56 18.72
C ILE A 369 -5.60 3.93 18.38
N HIS A 370 -6.32 5.01 18.64
CA HIS A 370 -5.91 6.38 18.37
C HIS A 370 -5.53 7.11 19.67
N ASN A 371 -4.42 7.81 19.63
CA ASN A 371 -3.99 8.65 20.74
C ASN A 371 -3.16 9.85 20.24
N ARG A 372 -2.84 10.79 21.14
CA ARG A 372 -2.11 12.02 20.82
C ARG A 372 -0.64 11.79 20.45
N VAL A 373 -0.11 10.59 20.71
CA VAL A 373 1.23 10.18 20.30
C VAL A 373 1.22 9.80 18.81
N THR A 374 0.30 8.93 18.38
CA THR A 374 0.33 8.31 17.06
C THR A 374 -0.41 9.10 15.97
N ILE A 375 -1.41 9.91 16.32
CA ILE A 375 -2.19 10.67 15.34
C ILE A 375 -1.36 11.70 14.56
N PRO A 376 -0.44 12.51 15.15
CA PRO A 376 0.28 13.51 14.37
C PRO A 376 1.07 12.90 13.20
N ASP A 377 1.80 11.82 13.46
CA ASP A 377 2.54 11.09 12.45
C ASP A 377 1.62 10.54 11.35
N LEU A 378 0.56 9.85 11.75
CA LEU A 378 -0.45 9.28 10.85
C LEU A 378 -1.05 10.33 9.91
N VAL A 379 -1.37 11.52 10.42
CA VAL A 379 -2.00 12.60 9.64
C VAL A 379 -1.03 13.18 8.60
N TYR A 380 0.25 13.31 8.92
CA TYR A 380 1.26 13.80 7.99
C TYR A 380 1.61 12.74 6.94
N HIS A 381 1.55 11.46 7.29
CA HIS A 381 1.73 10.34 6.38
C HIS A 381 0.57 10.23 5.37
N GLU A 382 -0.65 10.13 5.86
CA GLU A 382 -1.83 9.89 5.02
C GLU A 382 -2.35 11.16 4.32
N GLY A 383 -2.26 12.30 5.00
CA GLY A 383 -2.81 13.57 4.56
C GLY A 383 -1.80 14.47 3.84
N ILE A 384 -1.45 15.58 4.50
CA ILE A 384 -0.51 16.58 3.98
C ILE A 384 0.66 16.78 4.94
N PRO A 385 1.92 16.77 4.41
CA PRO A 385 2.30 16.70 2.99
C PRO A 385 2.49 15.27 2.43
N GLY A 386 1.87 14.23 3.02
CA GLY A 386 2.01 12.82 2.65
C GLY A 386 1.23 12.40 1.39
N HIS A 387 0.48 11.28 1.49
CA HIS A 387 -0.15 10.63 0.34
C HIS A 387 -1.16 11.49 -0.42
N VAL A 388 -2.04 12.23 0.28
CA VAL A 388 -3.00 13.13 -0.39
C VAL A 388 -2.27 14.20 -1.18
N TRP A 389 -1.25 14.83 -0.59
CA TRP A 389 -0.45 15.86 -1.23
C TRP A 389 0.30 15.36 -2.46
N GLN A 390 1.03 14.26 -2.32
CA GLN A 390 1.79 13.63 -3.41
C GLN A 390 0.86 13.18 -4.55
N GLY A 391 -0.30 12.63 -4.21
CA GLY A 391 -1.27 12.17 -5.19
C GLY A 391 -1.83 13.30 -6.08
N GLU A 392 -1.99 14.52 -5.54
CA GLU A 392 -2.43 15.69 -6.33
C GLU A 392 -1.40 16.13 -7.37
N TYR A 393 -0.10 15.98 -7.11
CA TYR A 393 0.94 16.20 -8.14
C TYR A 393 0.84 15.17 -9.26
N ALA A 394 0.59 13.92 -8.93
CA ALA A 394 0.47 12.84 -9.92
C ALA A 394 -0.75 13.03 -10.85
N GLN A 395 -1.82 13.68 -10.38
CA GLN A 395 -3.03 13.94 -11.19
C GLN A 395 -2.80 14.87 -12.39
N ALA A 396 -1.77 15.71 -12.34
CA ALA A 396 -1.41 16.61 -13.45
C ALA A 396 -0.63 15.92 -14.57
N LEU A 397 -0.23 14.66 -14.39
CA LEU A 397 0.61 13.89 -15.31
C LEU A 397 -0.24 13.07 -16.30
N PRO A 398 0.36 12.57 -17.41
CA PRO A 398 -0.32 11.66 -18.33
C PRO A 398 -0.90 10.45 -17.60
N LEU A 399 -2.03 9.90 -18.09
CA LEU A 399 -2.78 8.82 -17.44
C LEU A 399 -1.90 7.62 -17.03
N ILE A 400 -0.93 7.22 -17.86
CA ILE A 400 -0.01 6.11 -17.54
C ILE A 400 0.75 6.36 -16.21
N ARG A 401 1.02 7.62 -15.89
CA ARG A 401 1.70 8.03 -14.66
C ARG A 401 0.80 8.00 -13.44
N SER A 402 -0.51 8.09 -13.64
CA SER A 402 -1.51 8.01 -12.58
C SER A 402 -1.90 6.57 -12.23
N ILE A 403 -1.63 5.60 -13.13
CA ILE A 403 -1.97 4.18 -12.92
C ILE A 403 -0.77 3.32 -12.53
N LEU A 404 0.46 3.74 -12.85
CA LEU A 404 1.67 3.05 -12.41
C LEU A 404 2.11 3.61 -11.06
N ALA A 405 2.26 2.72 -10.07
CA ALA A 405 2.68 3.05 -8.73
C ALA A 405 3.91 2.24 -8.32
N PHE A 406 4.82 2.87 -7.58
CA PHE A 406 6.01 2.24 -7.05
C PHE A 406 6.02 2.41 -5.53
N ASN A 407 5.90 1.30 -4.84
CA ASN A 407 5.79 1.26 -3.38
C ASN A 407 6.88 2.08 -2.68
N ALA A 408 8.15 1.89 -3.09
CA ALA A 408 9.26 2.59 -2.46
C ALA A 408 9.21 4.11 -2.64
N TYR A 409 8.66 4.61 -3.75
CA TYR A 409 8.47 6.05 -3.92
C TYR A 409 7.29 6.55 -3.08
N SER A 410 6.13 5.91 -3.18
CA SER A 410 4.92 6.37 -2.51
C SER A 410 5.07 6.37 -0.99
N GLU A 411 5.51 5.25 -0.44
CA GLU A 411 5.70 5.09 1.01
C GLU A 411 6.95 5.83 1.51
N GLY A 412 8.00 5.85 0.69
CA GLY A 412 9.21 6.62 1.00
C GLY A 412 8.95 8.12 1.06
N TRP A 413 8.10 8.64 0.15
CA TRP A 413 7.65 10.03 0.21
C TRP A 413 6.84 10.29 1.47
N ALA A 414 5.87 9.44 1.81
CA ALA A 414 5.04 9.64 3.00
C ALA A 414 5.89 9.66 4.29
N LEU A 415 6.90 8.79 4.42
CA LEU A 415 7.85 8.84 5.54
C LEU A 415 8.75 10.09 5.50
N TYR A 416 9.14 10.53 4.32
CA TYR A 416 9.89 11.78 4.18
C TYR A 416 9.01 13.00 4.54
N ALA A 417 7.72 12.96 4.25
CA ALA A 417 6.76 13.98 4.65
C ALA A 417 6.59 14.08 6.17
N GLU A 418 6.66 12.95 6.89
CA GLU A 418 6.73 12.93 8.36
C GLU A 418 8.00 13.67 8.87
N GLN A 419 9.15 13.43 8.22
CA GLN A 419 10.40 14.15 8.52
C GLN A 419 10.29 15.64 8.21
N LEU A 420 9.67 16.01 7.07
CA LEU A 420 9.42 17.42 6.76
C LEU A 420 8.53 18.08 7.82
N ALA A 421 7.54 17.38 8.37
CA ALA A 421 6.72 17.91 9.44
C ALA A 421 7.56 18.22 10.71
N ASP A 422 8.49 17.33 11.10
CA ASP A 422 9.45 17.60 12.20
C ASP A 422 10.32 18.83 11.87
N GLU A 423 10.91 18.90 10.68
CA GLU A 423 11.76 20.03 10.23
C GLU A 423 10.99 21.36 10.09
N LEU A 424 9.70 21.31 9.82
CA LEU A 424 8.80 22.46 9.80
C LEU A 424 8.37 22.89 11.23
N GLY A 425 8.82 22.19 12.27
CA GLY A 425 8.58 22.52 13.67
C GLY A 425 7.21 22.05 14.17
N MET A 426 6.60 21.04 13.55
CA MET A 426 5.26 20.57 13.96
C MET A 426 5.25 19.83 15.30
N TYR A 427 6.42 19.46 15.82
CA TYR A 427 6.59 18.80 17.11
C TYR A 427 7.30 19.68 18.15
N GLU A 428 7.53 20.98 17.87
CA GLU A 428 8.09 21.92 18.86
C GLU A 428 7.14 22.03 20.05
N GLY A 429 7.66 21.75 21.26
CA GLY A 429 6.85 21.73 22.48
C GLY A 429 5.85 20.56 22.58
N ASP A 430 5.91 19.58 21.67
CA ASP A 430 5.05 18.38 21.64
C ASP A 430 5.90 17.10 21.72
N PRO A 431 6.42 16.73 22.89
CA PRO A 431 7.21 15.51 23.04
C PRO A 431 6.41 14.24 22.74
N ALA A 432 5.09 14.27 22.95
CA ALA A 432 4.21 13.16 22.63
C ALA A 432 4.13 12.91 21.12
N GLY A 433 3.85 13.95 20.34
CA GLY A 433 3.82 13.84 18.88
C GLY A 433 5.16 13.45 18.29
N ARG A 434 6.27 14.01 18.83
CA ARG A 434 7.62 13.65 18.37
C ARG A 434 7.99 12.20 18.70
N LEU A 435 7.60 11.71 19.88
CA LEU A 435 7.77 10.31 20.22
C LEU A 435 7.01 9.43 19.23
N GLY A 436 5.78 9.78 18.86
CA GLY A 436 4.98 9.05 17.89
C GLY A 436 5.62 8.98 16.50
N TYR A 437 6.15 10.09 16.01
CA TYR A 437 6.92 10.16 14.76
C TYR A 437 8.12 9.18 14.79
N LEU A 438 8.92 9.21 15.85
CA LEU A 438 10.07 8.29 15.99
C LEU A 438 9.63 6.83 16.10
N MET A 439 8.52 6.55 16.79
CA MET A 439 7.91 5.21 16.85
C MET A 439 7.45 4.74 15.46
N GLY A 440 6.83 5.63 14.69
CA GLY A 440 6.44 5.37 13.30
C GLY A 440 7.63 4.96 12.44
N LEU A 441 8.72 5.71 12.48
CA LEU A 441 9.97 5.37 11.77
C LEU A 441 10.60 4.07 12.29
N ALA A 442 10.61 3.84 13.60
CA ALA A 442 11.14 2.59 14.20
C ALA A 442 10.35 1.38 13.69
N TRP A 443 9.04 1.47 13.59
CA TRP A 443 8.22 0.41 12.99
C TRP A 443 8.67 0.10 11.55
N ARG A 444 8.94 1.12 10.71
CA ARG A 444 9.39 0.92 9.32
C ARG A 444 10.82 0.34 9.25
N ALA A 445 11.69 0.68 10.18
CA ALA A 445 12.99 0.02 10.31
C ALA A 445 12.86 -1.47 10.69
N VAL A 446 11.93 -1.82 11.59
CA VAL A 446 11.63 -3.21 11.96
C VAL A 446 11.09 -4.01 10.78
N ARG A 447 10.34 -3.39 9.84
CA ARG A 447 9.89 -4.06 8.61
C ARG A 447 11.06 -4.62 7.80
N LEU A 448 12.17 -3.88 7.67
CA LEU A 448 13.38 -4.36 6.99
C LEU A 448 13.96 -5.60 7.69
N ILE A 449 14.00 -5.59 9.02
CA ILE A 449 14.57 -6.66 9.83
C ILE A 449 13.72 -7.92 9.73
N VAL A 450 12.42 -7.78 9.88
CA VAL A 450 11.49 -8.92 9.96
C VAL A 450 11.26 -9.54 8.59
N ASP A 451 11.04 -8.73 7.54
CA ASP A 451 10.84 -9.24 6.18
C ASP A 451 12.06 -10.04 5.70
N THR A 452 13.26 -9.47 5.83
CA THR A 452 14.50 -10.17 5.46
C THR A 452 14.80 -11.35 6.35
N GLY A 453 14.49 -11.27 7.65
CA GLY A 453 14.62 -12.36 8.60
C GLY A 453 13.77 -13.56 8.21
N ILE A 454 12.52 -13.35 7.87
CA ILE A 454 11.59 -14.40 7.43
C ILE A 454 12.04 -15.01 6.11
N HIS A 455 12.26 -14.19 5.08
CA HIS A 455 12.38 -14.66 3.70
C HIS A 455 13.79 -15.08 3.30
N SER A 456 14.82 -14.59 3.97
CA SER A 456 16.22 -14.86 3.64
C SER A 456 17.03 -15.52 4.75
N MET A 457 16.65 -15.35 6.02
CA MET A 457 17.41 -15.87 7.18
C MET A 457 16.68 -17.00 7.90
N GLY A 458 15.60 -17.52 7.36
CA GLY A 458 14.87 -18.68 7.87
C GLY A 458 14.18 -18.46 9.22
N TRP A 459 13.80 -17.21 9.55
CA TRP A 459 13.07 -16.96 10.78
C TRP A 459 11.69 -17.62 10.77
N SER A 460 11.33 -18.25 11.89
CA SER A 460 9.95 -18.67 12.11
C SER A 460 9.03 -17.46 12.30
N ARG A 461 7.73 -17.67 12.11
CA ARG A 461 6.70 -16.66 12.41
C ARG A 461 6.79 -16.18 13.85
N ASP A 462 6.97 -17.08 14.81
CA ASP A 462 7.05 -16.72 16.22
C ASP A 462 8.28 -15.86 16.54
N ARG A 463 9.44 -16.17 15.94
CA ARG A 463 10.63 -15.33 16.06
C ARG A 463 10.38 -13.94 15.49
N ALA A 464 9.76 -13.85 14.33
CA ALA A 464 9.40 -12.58 13.69
C ALA A 464 8.45 -11.74 14.55
N LEU A 465 7.44 -12.38 15.15
CA LEU A 465 6.51 -11.75 16.08
C LEU A 465 7.21 -11.25 17.35
N ALA A 466 8.07 -12.07 17.95
CA ALA A 466 8.81 -11.69 19.15
C ALA A 466 9.73 -10.48 18.89
N GLU A 467 10.46 -10.49 17.78
CA GLU A 467 11.30 -9.36 17.34
C GLU A 467 10.47 -8.09 17.12
N PHE A 468 9.35 -8.22 16.42
CA PHE A 468 8.47 -7.09 16.13
C PHE A 468 7.92 -6.45 17.41
N VAL A 469 7.37 -7.26 18.31
CA VAL A 469 6.82 -6.80 19.59
C VAL A 469 7.90 -6.17 20.46
N ALA A 470 9.07 -6.82 20.58
CA ALA A 470 10.18 -6.30 21.39
C ALA A 470 10.69 -4.95 20.89
N ALA A 471 10.71 -4.74 19.58
CA ALA A 471 11.23 -3.51 18.98
C ALA A 471 10.23 -2.36 18.98
N THR A 472 8.92 -2.64 18.84
CA THR A 472 7.88 -1.61 18.67
C THR A 472 7.00 -1.43 19.90
N GLY A 473 6.89 -2.45 20.74
CA GLY A 473 5.94 -2.48 21.85
C GLY A 473 4.47 -2.61 21.42
N LEU A 474 4.20 -2.80 20.15
CA LEU A 474 2.82 -2.96 19.66
C LEU A 474 2.19 -4.24 20.22
N PRO A 475 0.86 -4.26 20.42
CA PRO A 475 0.15 -5.48 20.82
C PRO A 475 0.43 -6.64 19.87
N ARG A 476 0.50 -7.86 20.41
CA ARG A 476 0.76 -9.07 19.61
C ARG A 476 -0.20 -9.23 18.44
N SER A 477 -1.47 -8.87 18.61
CA SER A 477 -2.47 -8.91 17.52
C SER A 477 -2.12 -8.03 16.32
N ASN A 478 -1.57 -6.84 16.58
CA ASN A 478 -1.09 -5.95 15.52
C ASN A 478 0.16 -6.54 14.84
N ALA A 479 1.10 -7.08 15.63
CA ALA A 479 2.28 -7.76 15.11
C ALA A 479 1.91 -8.96 14.22
N GLU A 480 0.90 -9.75 14.61
CA GLU A 480 0.40 -10.89 13.82
C GLU A 480 -0.17 -10.45 12.47
N SER A 481 -0.95 -9.37 12.44
CA SER A 481 -1.48 -8.84 11.18
C SER A 481 -0.35 -8.39 10.24
N GLU A 482 0.66 -7.71 10.79
CA GLU A 482 1.81 -7.21 10.02
C GLU A 482 2.72 -8.35 9.53
N VAL A 483 3.12 -9.27 10.40
CA VAL A 483 3.98 -10.39 10.03
C VAL A 483 3.30 -11.29 8.99
N ASP A 484 2.01 -11.56 9.14
CA ASP A 484 1.24 -12.34 8.16
C ASP A 484 1.15 -11.61 6.81
N ARG A 485 1.08 -10.27 6.81
CA ARG A 485 1.14 -9.46 5.60
C ARG A 485 2.51 -9.57 4.91
N TYR A 486 3.61 -9.58 5.67
CA TYR A 486 4.94 -9.75 5.09
C TYR A 486 5.11 -11.13 4.48
N CYS A 487 4.57 -12.18 5.12
CA CYS A 487 4.54 -13.53 4.54
C CYS A 487 3.73 -13.60 3.23
N ALA A 488 2.70 -12.76 3.09
CA ALA A 488 1.84 -12.70 1.91
C ALA A 488 2.47 -11.90 0.76
N TRP A 489 3.21 -10.82 1.07
CA TRP A 489 3.83 -9.90 0.11
C TRP A 489 5.32 -9.71 0.40
N PRO A 490 6.16 -10.74 0.16
CA PRO A 490 7.59 -10.69 0.45
C PRO A 490 8.29 -9.52 -0.25
N GLY A 491 9.03 -8.71 0.51
CA GLY A 491 9.76 -7.55 0.01
C GLY A 491 8.97 -6.24 -0.06
N GLN A 492 7.63 -6.28 0.02
CA GLN A 492 6.80 -5.06 -0.04
C GLN A 492 7.09 -4.13 1.13
N ALA A 493 7.15 -4.69 2.35
CA ALA A 493 7.38 -3.93 3.58
C ALA A 493 8.73 -3.20 3.60
N CYS A 494 9.71 -3.66 2.83
CA CYS A 494 11.03 -3.04 2.73
C CYS A 494 11.00 -1.70 1.98
N GLY A 495 10.03 -1.46 1.09
CA GLY A 495 9.95 -0.25 0.27
C GLY A 495 9.85 1.04 1.07
N TYR A 496 9.21 1.02 2.22
CA TYR A 496 9.00 2.18 3.11
C TYR A 496 10.30 2.89 3.47
N GLU A 497 11.13 2.26 4.28
CA GLU A 497 12.38 2.86 4.76
C GLU A 497 13.43 2.97 3.66
N VAL A 498 13.46 2.04 2.69
CA VAL A 498 14.36 2.14 1.53
C VAL A 498 14.04 3.40 0.72
N GLY A 499 12.77 3.68 0.47
CA GLY A 499 12.34 4.86 -0.26
C GLY A 499 12.69 6.16 0.45
N ARG A 500 12.38 6.26 1.76
CA ARG A 500 12.76 7.41 2.57
C ARG A 500 14.27 7.64 2.58
N ALA A 501 15.04 6.59 2.83
CA ALA A 501 16.48 6.68 2.88
C ALA A 501 17.09 7.15 1.56
N GLU A 502 16.55 6.72 0.41
CA GLU A 502 17.01 7.19 -0.89
C GLU A 502 16.67 8.66 -1.13
N ILE A 503 15.46 9.12 -0.77
CA ILE A 503 15.08 10.55 -0.87
C ILE A 503 16.03 11.39 0.00
N VAL A 504 16.28 10.98 1.24
CA VAL A 504 17.19 11.69 2.15
C VAL A 504 18.62 11.69 1.63
N ALA A 505 19.10 10.58 1.07
CA ALA A 505 20.44 10.52 0.45
C ALA A 505 20.56 11.42 -0.79
N LEU A 506 19.52 11.48 -1.63
CA LEU A 506 19.45 12.40 -2.77
C LEU A 506 19.48 13.86 -2.31
N ARG A 507 18.74 14.18 -1.25
CA ARG A 507 18.73 15.50 -0.63
C ARG A 507 20.11 15.90 -0.11
N SER A 508 20.76 15.03 0.63
CA SER A 508 22.11 15.28 1.16
C SER A 508 23.14 15.50 0.06
N ARG A 509 23.06 14.71 -1.04
CA ARG A 509 23.92 14.90 -2.21
C ARG A 509 23.66 16.24 -2.91
N ALA A 510 22.38 16.63 -3.07
CA ALA A 510 22.02 17.92 -3.65
C ALA A 510 22.52 19.09 -2.79
N GLN A 511 22.37 19.01 -1.46
CA GLN A 511 22.90 20.00 -0.51
C GLN A 511 24.42 20.13 -0.62
N ALA A 512 25.15 19.02 -0.61
CA ALA A 512 26.60 19.02 -0.73
C ALA A 512 27.10 19.59 -2.08
N THR A 513 26.37 19.32 -3.17
CA THR A 513 26.75 19.76 -4.52
C THR A 513 26.43 21.24 -4.76
N LEU A 514 25.29 21.72 -4.30
CA LEU A 514 24.82 23.09 -4.56
C LEU A 514 25.30 24.10 -3.50
N GLY A 515 25.62 23.64 -2.28
CA GLY A 515 26.04 24.53 -1.18
C GLY A 515 25.02 25.63 -0.93
N ARG A 516 25.45 26.90 -1.08
CA ARG A 516 24.58 28.08 -0.84
C ARG A 516 23.45 28.23 -1.86
N ARG A 517 23.48 27.55 -2.98
CA ARG A 517 22.43 27.56 -4.01
C ARG A 517 21.34 26.51 -3.76
N TYR A 518 21.52 25.65 -2.76
CA TYR A 518 20.51 24.68 -2.40
C TYR A 518 19.28 25.38 -1.80
N ASP A 519 18.09 25.02 -2.31
CA ASP A 519 16.80 25.40 -1.73
C ASP A 519 15.96 24.13 -1.54
N LEU A 520 15.46 23.92 -0.32
CA LEU A 520 14.62 22.78 0.02
C LEU A 520 13.37 22.70 -0.87
N ARG A 521 12.79 23.86 -1.16
CA ARG A 521 11.56 23.96 -1.96
C ARG A 521 11.76 23.46 -3.39
N ASP A 522 12.93 23.71 -3.97
CA ASP A 522 13.29 23.28 -5.32
C ASP A 522 13.61 21.78 -5.34
N PHE A 523 14.25 21.28 -4.28
CA PHE A 523 14.51 19.85 -4.12
C PHE A 523 13.21 19.07 -4.00
N ASP A 524 12.30 19.45 -3.09
CA ASP A 524 11.03 18.76 -2.89
C ASP A 524 10.13 18.86 -4.13
N GLN A 525 10.19 19.98 -4.86
CA GLN A 525 9.53 20.13 -6.14
C GLN A 525 10.07 19.14 -7.18
N ALA A 526 11.39 18.97 -7.27
CA ALA A 526 12.02 18.02 -8.18
C ALA A 526 11.68 16.55 -7.86
N VAL A 527 11.48 16.23 -6.58
CA VAL A 527 11.00 14.93 -6.14
C VAL A 527 9.55 14.70 -6.61
N LEU A 528 8.65 15.68 -6.41
CA LEU A 528 7.22 15.54 -6.66
C LEU A 528 6.82 15.69 -8.13
N ASP A 529 7.46 16.56 -8.90
CA ASP A 529 7.09 16.83 -10.31
C ASP A 529 7.25 15.60 -11.21
N GLY A 530 8.15 14.70 -10.83
CA GLY A 530 8.29 13.40 -11.49
C GLY A 530 7.08 12.48 -11.29
N GLY A 531 6.21 12.74 -10.32
CA GLY A 531 5.14 11.84 -9.90
C GLY A 531 5.69 10.55 -9.28
N ASN A 532 4.86 9.52 -9.22
CA ASN A 532 5.27 8.21 -8.69
C ASN A 532 6.22 7.52 -9.68
N VAL A 533 7.49 7.32 -9.29
CA VAL A 533 8.58 6.82 -10.14
C VAL A 533 9.44 5.78 -9.41
N PRO A 534 10.13 4.88 -10.13
CA PRO A 534 11.21 4.07 -9.54
C PRO A 534 12.32 4.96 -8.95
N LEU A 535 13.02 4.50 -7.93
CA LEU A 535 14.02 5.31 -7.23
C LEU A 535 15.23 5.68 -8.10
N ASP A 536 15.59 4.85 -9.09
CA ASP A 536 16.64 5.19 -10.06
C ASP A 536 16.19 6.32 -11.01
N VAL A 537 14.92 6.33 -11.41
CA VAL A 537 14.33 7.42 -12.19
C VAL A 537 14.23 8.70 -11.34
N LEU A 538 13.88 8.57 -10.05
CA LEU A 538 13.90 9.69 -9.10
C LEU A 538 15.30 10.31 -9.00
N ALA A 539 16.33 9.48 -8.88
CA ALA A 539 17.73 9.94 -8.85
C ALA A 539 18.08 10.74 -10.11
N GLY A 540 17.64 10.29 -11.29
CA GLY A 540 17.79 11.02 -12.54
C GLY A 540 17.08 12.37 -12.57
N ASN A 541 15.86 12.45 -12.02
CA ASN A 541 15.10 13.71 -11.91
C ASN A 541 15.83 14.71 -11.01
N VAL A 542 16.31 14.27 -9.85
CA VAL A 542 17.08 15.12 -8.91
C VAL A 542 18.41 15.55 -9.52
N SER A 543 19.09 14.68 -10.28
CA SER A 543 20.33 15.06 -10.98
C SER A 543 20.10 16.20 -11.97
N ARG A 544 19.03 16.17 -12.76
CA ARG A 544 18.66 17.27 -13.67
C ARG A 544 18.39 18.58 -12.93
N TYR A 545 17.72 18.50 -11.78
CA TYR A 545 17.54 19.67 -10.91
C TYR A 545 18.90 20.26 -10.47
N VAL A 546 19.80 19.42 -9.99
CA VAL A 546 21.13 19.85 -9.53
C VAL A 546 21.94 20.48 -10.67
N GLU A 547 21.91 19.88 -11.86
CA GLU A 547 22.59 20.40 -13.06
C GLU A 547 22.00 21.76 -13.46
N GLY A 548 20.69 21.90 -13.52
CA GLY A 548 20.01 23.17 -13.82
C GLY A 548 20.34 24.27 -12.82
N ALA A 549 20.32 23.96 -11.52
CA ALA A 549 20.66 24.92 -10.46
C ALA A 549 22.17 25.29 -10.41
N ARG A 550 23.04 24.50 -11.04
CA ARG A 550 24.47 24.84 -11.21
C ARG A 550 24.71 25.79 -12.38
N ALA A 551 23.87 25.71 -13.40
CA ALA A 551 23.98 26.52 -14.61
C ALA A 551 23.35 27.91 -14.46
N SER A 552 22.41 28.09 -13.56
CA SER A 552 21.80 29.36 -13.14
C SER A 552 22.63 30.07 -12.06
#